data_a656d82a0b20af50eba6f43cb0568efd
#
_entry.id   a656d82a0b20af50eba6f43cb0568efd
#
_cell.length_a   1.000
_cell.length_b   1.000
_cell.length_c   1.000
_cell.angle_alpha   90.00
_cell.angle_beta   90.00
_cell.angle_gamma   90.00
#
_symmetry.space_group_name_H-M   'P 1'
#
loop_
_entity.id
_entity.type
_entity.pdbx_description
1 polymer ?
#
loop_
_entity_poly.entity_id
_entity_poly.type
_entity_poly.pdbx_seq_one_letter_code
_entity_poly.pdbx_strand_id
1 'polypeptide(L)'
;VPSVCYIIDHFCDEVDFFSIGSNDMTQYLYAVDRNNPRVSPLYNPITPSFLRMLQQIVTTAHQRGKWVGICGELGGESRYLPLLLGLGLDELSMSSPRIPAVKSQLRQLDSEACRELARQACECRSAQEIEALLTAFTPEEDVRPLLALENIFVDQDFSNKEQAIQFLCGNLGVNGRTEHPFELEEDVWQREEIVTTGVGFGVAIPHTKSQWIRHSSISIARLAKPIDWQSEMGEVELVIMLTLGANEGMNHVKVFSQLARKLVNKNFRQSL
;
A
#
# COMPACT_ATOMS: atom_id res chain seq x y z
N VAL A 1 -22.74 -10.55 19.65
CA VAL A 1 -23.93 -9.78 19.22
C VAL A 1 -23.91 -8.39 19.86
N PRO A 2 -24.44 -7.33 19.24
CA PRO A 2 -24.40 -5.95 19.75
C PRO A 2 -25.02 -5.75 21.13
N SER A 3 -25.99 -6.57 21.50
CA SER A 3 -26.64 -6.50 22.82
C SER A 3 -25.68 -6.70 24.00
N VAL A 4 -24.55 -7.39 23.81
CA VAL A 4 -23.52 -7.58 24.86
C VAL A 4 -22.91 -6.24 25.29
N CYS A 5 -22.87 -5.24 24.41
CA CYS A 5 -22.35 -3.92 24.73
C CYS A 5 -23.03 -3.28 25.95
N TYR A 6 -24.32 -3.54 26.17
CA TYR A 6 -25.10 -2.96 27.26
C TYR A 6 -24.87 -3.64 28.63
N ILE A 7 -24.25 -4.80 28.64
CA ILE A 7 -24.02 -5.60 29.86
C ILE A 7 -22.58 -6.14 29.93
N ILE A 8 -21.66 -5.49 29.23
CA ILE A 8 -20.28 -5.97 29.11
C ILE A 8 -19.54 -5.97 30.45
N ASP A 9 -19.90 -5.07 31.36
CA ASP A 9 -19.39 -5.00 32.73
C ASP A 9 -19.63 -6.32 33.48
N HIS A 10 -20.78 -6.96 33.31
CA HIS A 10 -21.07 -8.28 33.88
C HIS A 10 -20.19 -9.40 33.33
N PHE A 11 -19.85 -9.32 32.05
CA PHE A 11 -18.95 -10.32 31.44
C PHE A 11 -17.49 -10.16 31.86
N CYS A 12 -17.07 -8.96 32.28
CA CYS A 12 -15.69 -8.72 32.71
C CYS A 12 -15.27 -9.59 33.91
N ASP A 13 -16.19 -10.01 34.72
CA ASP A 13 -15.89 -10.87 35.89
C ASP A 13 -15.72 -12.36 35.48
N GLU A 14 -16.19 -12.74 34.29
CA GLU A 14 -16.22 -14.12 33.82
C GLU A 14 -15.20 -14.43 32.71
N VAL A 15 -14.54 -13.39 32.14
CA VAL A 15 -13.62 -13.55 31.00
C VAL A 15 -12.26 -12.92 31.27
N ASP A 16 -11.23 -13.38 30.57
CA ASP A 16 -9.90 -12.80 30.61
C ASP A 16 -9.74 -11.64 29.63
N PHE A 17 -10.44 -11.68 28.51
CA PHE A 17 -10.41 -10.67 27.45
C PHE A 17 -11.66 -10.73 26.56
N PHE A 18 -11.78 -9.75 25.67
CA PHE A 18 -12.82 -9.70 24.65
C PHE A 18 -12.21 -9.74 23.24
N SER A 19 -12.84 -10.49 22.33
CA SER A 19 -12.52 -10.46 20.90
C SER A 19 -13.78 -10.08 20.12
N ILE A 20 -13.70 -8.95 19.40
CA ILE A 20 -14.83 -8.40 18.65
C ILE A 20 -14.81 -8.91 17.23
N GLY A 21 -15.80 -9.75 16.85
CA GLY A 21 -16.04 -10.13 15.47
C GLY A 21 -16.66 -8.98 14.68
N SER A 22 -15.86 -8.15 14.03
CA SER A 22 -16.33 -6.91 13.37
C SER A 22 -17.40 -7.16 12.32
N ASN A 23 -17.30 -8.28 11.58
CA ASN A 23 -18.25 -8.62 10.53
C ASN A 23 -19.64 -8.92 11.08
N ASP A 24 -19.72 -9.80 12.06
CA ASP A 24 -20.99 -10.20 12.67
C ASP A 24 -21.61 -9.05 13.48
N MET A 25 -20.77 -8.30 14.20
CA MET A 25 -21.24 -7.12 14.92
C MET A 25 -21.88 -6.10 13.98
N THR A 26 -21.27 -5.83 12.82
CA THR A 26 -21.80 -4.94 11.80
C THR A 26 -23.12 -5.48 11.22
N GLN A 27 -23.16 -6.76 10.83
CA GLN A 27 -24.36 -7.39 10.27
C GLN A 27 -25.54 -7.28 11.22
N TYR A 28 -25.34 -7.63 12.49
CA TYR A 28 -26.42 -7.58 13.49
C TYR A 28 -26.81 -6.17 13.89
N LEU A 29 -25.85 -5.23 13.96
CA LEU A 29 -26.15 -3.84 14.30
C LEU A 29 -27.07 -3.18 13.28
N TYR A 30 -26.86 -3.50 11.99
CA TYR A 30 -27.62 -2.89 10.88
C TYR A 30 -28.69 -3.83 10.30
N ALA A 31 -28.83 -5.05 10.82
CA ALA A 31 -29.72 -6.07 10.27
C ALA A 31 -29.46 -6.31 8.74
N VAL A 32 -28.19 -6.32 8.34
CA VAL A 32 -27.76 -6.44 6.95
C VAL A 32 -26.93 -7.70 6.76
N ASP A 33 -27.35 -8.56 5.82
CA ASP A 33 -26.56 -9.70 5.37
C ASP A 33 -25.56 -9.26 4.29
N ARG A 34 -24.26 -9.33 4.62
CA ARG A 34 -23.17 -8.98 3.69
C ARG A 34 -23.11 -9.85 2.43
N ASN A 35 -23.70 -11.04 2.48
CA ASN A 35 -23.74 -11.98 1.34
C ASN A 35 -24.97 -11.78 0.44
N ASN A 36 -25.93 -10.97 0.87
CA ASN A 36 -27.12 -10.68 0.09
C ASN A 36 -26.91 -9.42 -0.79
N PRO A 37 -26.78 -9.53 -2.12
CA PRO A 37 -26.46 -8.42 -3.00
C PRO A 37 -27.47 -7.27 -2.98
N ARG A 38 -28.70 -7.51 -2.48
CA ARG A 38 -29.73 -6.46 -2.37
C ARG A 38 -29.49 -5.51 -1.21
N VAL A 39 -28.85 -5.97 -0.14
CA VAL A 39 -28.65 -5.19 1.09
C VAL A 39 -27.17 -5.00 1.44
N SER A 40 -26.25 -5.79 0.87
CA SER A 40 -24.81 -5.67 1.10
C SER A 40 -24.23 -4.26 0.87
N PRO A 41 -24.77 -3.39 -0.03
CA PRO A 41 -24.34 -2.00 -0.13
C PRO A 41 -24.58 -1.16 1.14
N LEU A 42 -25.47 -1.62 2.03
CA LEU A 42 -25.73 -0.98 3.33
C LEU A 42 -24.77 -1.46 4.43
N TYR A 43 -23.98 -2.49 4.16
CA TYR A 43 -22.98 -2.99 5.10
C TYR A 43 -21.81 -2.00 5.17
N ASN A 44 -21.69 -1.29 6.29
CA ASN A 44 -20.59 -0.37 6.54
C ASN A 44 -20.20 -0.41 8.02
N PRO A 45 -19.01 -0.92 8.37
CA PRO A 45 -18.52 -0.92 9.75
C PRO A 45 -18.03 0.46 10.20
N ILE A 46 -17.81 1.42 9.29
CA ILE A 46 -17.31 2.75 9.61
C ILE A 46 -18.49 3.73 9.68
N THR A 47 -19.17 3.67 10.79
CA THR A 47 -20.31 4.53 11.10
C THR A 47 -20.24 5.02 12.53
N PRO A 48 -20.88 6.18 12.87
CA PRO A 48 -20.85 6.71 14.22
C PRO A 48 -21.39 5.73 15.28
N SER A 49 -22.44 5.00 14.95
CA SER A 49 -23.04 4.03 15.88
C SER A 49 -22.13 2.83 16.16
N PHE A 50 -21.44 2.31 15.14
CA PHE A 50 -20.49 1.22 15.32
C PHE A 50 -19.26 1.68 16.13
N LEU A 51 -18.69 2.85 15.81
CA LEU A 51 -17.52 3.38 16.52
C LEU A 51 -17.84 3.68 18.00
N ARG A 52 -19.01 4.25 18.28
CA ARG A 52 -19.46 4.47 19.68
C ARG A 52 -19.65 3.17 20.44
N MET A 53 -20.19 2.15 19.77
CA MET A 53 -20.31 0.82 20.37
C MET A 53 -18.94 0.21 20.69
N LEU A 54 -17.97 0.29 19.75
CA LEU A 54 -16.58 -0.14 20.01
C LEU A 54 -15.96 0.63 21.17
N GLN A 55 -16.10 1.95 21.17
CA GLN A 55 -15.57 2.81 22.25
C GLN A 55 -16.14 2.41 23.61
N GLN A 56 -17.45 2.16 23.71
CA GLN A 56 -18.08 1.72 24.95
C GLN A 56 -17.53 0.37 25.42
N ILE A 57 -17.40 -0.59 24.51
CA ILE A 57 -16.85 -1.93 24.83
C ILE A 57 -15.42 -1.79 25.36
N VAL A 58 -14.54 -1.10 24.63
CA VAL A 58 -13.13 -0.94 25.00
C VAL A 58 -13.01 -0.20 26.33
N THR A 59 -13.70 0.92 26.48
CA THR A 59 -13.65 1.73 27.71
C THR A 59 -14.08 0.92 28.93
N THR A 60 -15.21 0.19 28.83
CA THR A 60 -15.71 -0.60 29.96
C THR A 60 -14.80 -1.77 30.31
N ALA A 61 -14.27 -2.47 29.28
CA ALA A 61 -13.34 -3.57 29.48
C ALA A 61 -12.04 -3.09 30.16
N HIS A 62 -11.46 -1.98 29.69
CA HIS A 62 -10.24 -1.40 30.25
C HIS A 62 -10.43 -0.94 31.69
N GLN A 63 -11.58 -0.35 32.04
CA GLN A 63 -11.90 0.02 33.41
C GLN A 63 -11.93 -1.19 34.36
N ARG A 64 -12.17 -2.38 33.84
CA ARG A 64 -12.15 -3.67 34.56
C ARG A 64 -10.83 -4.44 34.35
N GLY A 65 -9.79 -3.83 33.75
CA GLY A 65 -8.48 -4.45 33.53
C GLY A 65 -8.48 -5.56 32.47
N LYS A 66 -9.45 -5.58 31.55
CA LYS A 66 -9.55 -6.55 30.47
C LYS A 66 -9.11 -5.92 29.13
N TRP A 67 -8.31 -6.65 28.38
CA TRP A 67 -7.91 -6.21 27.05
C TRP A 67 -8.96 -6.60 25.98
N VAL A 68 -8.96 -5.86 24.85
CA VAL A 68 -9.93 -6.02 23.78
C VAL A 68 -9.22 -6.15 22.43
N GLY A 69 -9.46 -7.28 21.77
CA GLY A 69 -9.04 -7.49 20.38
C GLY A 69 -10.21 -7.30 19.40
N ILE A 70 -9.87 -7.10 18.14
CA ILE A 70 -10.82 -7.11 17.03
C ILE A 70 -10.37 -8.10 15.95
N CYS A 71 -11.31 -8.88 15.43
CA CYS A 71 -11.08 -9.79 14.32
C CYS A 71 -12.05 -9.49 13.16
N GLY A 72 -11.77 -10.10 12.02
CA GLY A 72 -12.48 -9.85 10.77
C GLY A 72 -11.73 -8.92 9.84
N GLU A 73 -12.36 -8.55 8.73
CA GLU A 73 -11.74 -7.76 7.68
C GLU A 73 -11.28 -6.38 8.16
N LEU A 74 -12.04 -5.76 9.06
CA LEU A 74 -11.76 -4.42 9.59
C LEU A 74 -10.38 -4.35 10.28
N GLY A 75 -9.99 -5.38 11.03
CA GLY A 75 -8.70 -5.43 11.72
C GLY A 75 -7.48 -5.38 10.79
N GLY A 76 -7.64 -5.77 9.53
CA GLY A 76 -6.58 -5.77 8.51
C GLY A 76 -6.65 -4.61 7.50
N GLU A 77 -7.61 -3.68 7.63
CA GLU A 77 -7.77 -2.55 6.71
C GLU A 77 -6.90 -1.37 7.14
N SER A 78 -5.81 -1.16 6.43
CA SER A 78 -4.81 -0.11 6.73
C SER A 78 -5.42 1.28 6.89
N ARG A 79 -6.44 1.61 6.11
CA ARG A 79 -7.11 2.91 6.15
C ARG A 79 -7.75 3.22 7.51
N TYR A 80 -8.26 2.19 8.20
CA TYR A 80 -8.98 2.37 9.47
C TYR A 80 -8.10 2.15 10.69
N LEU A 81 -6.84 1.79 10.48
CA LEU A 81 -5.87 1.53 11.53
C LEU A 81 -5.73 2.68 12.55
N PRO A 82 -5.69 3.98 12.12
CA PRO A 82 -5.64 5.10 13.06
C PRO A 82 -6.86 5.15 13.99
N LEU A 83 -8.06 4.84 13.48
CA LEU A 83 -9.28 4.78 14.31
C LEU A 83 -9.23 3.64 15.31
N LEU A 84 -8.83 2.44 14.87
CA LEU A 84 -8.75 1.26 15.73
C LEU A 84 -7.73 1.45 16.86
N LEU A 85 -6.56 2.03 16.53
CA LEU A 85 -5.57 2.41 17.53
C LEU A 85 -6.10 3.48 18.48
N GLY A 86 -6.75 4.52 17.95
CA GLY A 86 -7.30 5.62 18.73
C GLY A 86 -8.46 5.21 19.64
N LEU A 87 -9.24 4.21 19.27
CA LEU A 87 -10.27 3.60 20.13
C LEU A 87 -9.68 2.77 21.27
N GLY A 88 -8.37 2.46 21.23
CA GLY A 88 -7.69 1.74 22.29
C GLY A 88 -7.77 0.22 22.16
N LEU A 89 -7.97 -0.33 20.96
CA LEU A 89 -7.89 -1.78 20.76
C LEU A 89 -6.47 -2.29 21.01
N ASP A 90 -6.35 -3.37 21.77
CA ASP A 90 -5.08 -3.95 22.20
C ASP A 90 -4.54 -4.96 21.18
N GLU A 91 -5.43 -5.60 20.40
CA GLU A 91 -5.09 -6.61 19.42
C GLU A 91 -5.88 -6.43 18.11
N LEU A 92 -5.19 -6.62 16.99
CA LEU A 92 -5.78 -6.65 15.66
C LEU A 92 -5.49 -8.00 15.00
N SER A 93 -6.51 -8.85 14.89
CA SER A 93 -6.42 -10.13 14.19
C SER A 93 -6.70 -9.95 12.70
N MET A 94 -5.83 -10.49 11.86
CA MET A 94 -5.93 -10.39 10.41
C MET A 94 -5.27 -11.58 9.71
N SER A 95 -5.45 -11.69 8.40
CA SER A 95 -4.73 -12.67 7.59
C SER A 95 -3.23 -12.38 7.59
N SER A 96 -2.40 -13.43 7.71
CA SER A 96 -0.95 -13.33 7.83
C SER A 96 -0.24 -12.47 6.76
N PRO A 97 -0.66 -12.45 5.48
CA PRO A 97 -0.05 -11.57 4.49
C PRO A 97 -0.21 -10.06 4.76
N ARG A 98 -1.20 -9.65 5.57
CA ARG A 98 -1.44 -8.24 5.91
C ARG A 98 -0.59 -7.75 7.09
N ILE A 99 -0.11 -8.66 7.94
CA ILE A 99 0.61 -8.32 9.19
C ILE A 99 1.83 -7.41 8.94
N PRO A 100 2.72 -7.67 7.95
CA PRO A 100 3.89 -6.81 7.76
C PRO A 100 3.53 -5.36 7.41
N ALA A 101 2.55 -5.15 6.53
CA ALA A 101 2.11 -3.82 6.11
C ALA A 101 1.47 -3.06 7.29
N VAL A 102 0.57 -3.70 8.04
CA VAL A 102 -0.07 -3.11 9.22
C VAL A 102 0.95 -2.77 10.30
N LYS A 103 1.93 -3.65 10.58
CA LYS A 103 3.01 -3.34 11.53
C LYS A 103 3.88 -2.17 11.10
N SER A 104 4.19 -2.05 9.80
CA SER A 104 4.94 -0.91 9.27
C SER A 104 4.19 0.40 9.50
N GLN A 105 2.90 0.41 9.17
CA GLN A 105 2.06 1.60 9.34
C GLN A 105 1.86 1.97 10.83
N LEU A 106 1.60 1.00 11.70
CA LEU A 106 1.45 1.24 13.15
C LEU A 106 2.65 1.97 13.77
N ARG A 107 3.88 1.69 13.30
CA ARG A 107 5.09 2.33 13.80
C ARG A 107 5.21 3.80 13.40
N GLN A 108 4.45 4.24 12.40
CA GLN A 108 4.44 5.61 11.89
C GLN A 108 3.31 6.46 12.48
N LEU A 109 2.35 5.82 13.15
CA LEU A 109 1.21 6.51 13.76
C LEU A 109 1.58 7.10 15.12
N ASP A 110 1.14 8.34 15.34
CA ASP A 110 1.14 8.97 16.65
C ASP A 110 -0.13 8.56 17.41
N SER A 111 0.04 7.96 18.58
CA SER A 111 -1.08 7.42 19.36
C SER A 111 -2.01 8.52 19.92
N GLU A 112 -1.47 9.72 20.22
CA GLU A 112 -2.27 10.84 20.71
C GLU A 112 -3.15 11.41 19.61
N ALA A 113 -2.56 11.61 18.41
CA ALA A 113 -3.29 12.03 17.23
C ALA A 113 -4.39 11.02 16.84
N CYS A 114 -4.10 9.72 16.94
CA CYS A 114 -5.10 8.67 16.72
C CYS A 114 -6.25 8.72 17.74
N ARG A 115 -5.97 8.97 19.03
CA ARG A 115 -7.01 9.14 20.07
C ARG A 115 -7.92 10.32 19.76
N GLU A 116 -7.33 11.44 19.37
CA GLU A 116 -8.13 12.61 19.00
C GLU A 116 -8.98 12.37 17.75
N LEU A 117 -8.43 11.70 16.73
CA LEU A 117 -9.18 11.26 15.55
C LEU A 117 -10.39 10.39 15.94
N ALA A 118 -10.18 9.37 16.78
CA ALA A 118 -11.23 8.46 17.21
C ALA A 118 -12.32 9.19 18.02
N ARG A 119 -11.93 10.13 18.88
CA ARG A 119 -12.86 10.99 19.62
C ARG A 119 -13.75 11.79 18.67
N GLN A 120 -13.15 12.48 17.69
CA GLN A 120 -13.88 13.25 16.68
C GLN A 120 -14.79 12.35 15.83
N ALA A 121 -14.30 11.19 15.40
CA ALA A 121 -15.07 10.24 14.62
C ALA A 121 -16.33 9.72 15.36
N CYS A 122 -16.24 9.52 16.67
CA CYS A 122 -17.39 9.16 17.51
C CYS A 122 -18.42 10.29 17.64
N GLU A 123 -18.04 11.55 17.44
CA GLU A 123 -18.93 12.71 17.46
C GLU A 123 -19.60 12.99 16.11
N CYS A 124 -19.09 12.41 15.01
CA CYS A 124 -19.65 12.54 13.67
C CYS A 124 -21.12 12.10 13.61
N ARG A 125 -21.86 12.64 12.66
CA ARG A 125 -23.27 12.35 12.41
C ARG A 125 -23.49 11.38 11.26
N SER A 126 -22.47 11.19 10.41
CA SER A 126 -22.54 10.34 9.23
C SER A 126 -21.21 9.61 8.96
N ALA A 127 -21.28 8.53 8.18
CA ALA A 127 -20.10 7.82 7.69
C ALA A 127 -19.24 8.73 6.79
N GLN A 128 -19.87 9.62 6.01
CA GLN A 128 -19.16 10.55 5.12
C GLN A 128 -18.30 11.54 5.91
N GLU A 129 -18.76 12.02 7.06
CA GLU A 129 -17.95 12.89 7.94
C GLU A 129 -16.74 12.12 8.50
N ILE A 130 -16.91 10.85 8.87
CA ILE A 130 -15.79 10.00 9.34
C ILE A 130 -14.78 9.79 8.22
N GLU A 131 -15.24 9.50 6.99
CA GLU A 131 -14.37 9.34 5.84
C GLU A 131 -13.58 10.62 5.51
N ALA A 132 -14.21 11.79 5.66
CA ALA A 132 -13.53 13.07 5.49
C ALA A 132 -12.44 13.29 6.56
N LEU A 133 -12.73 12.94 7.84
CA LEU A 133 -11.73 12.99 8.92
C LEU A 133 -10.55 12.05 8.65
N LEU A 134 -10.83 10.82 8.20
CA LEU A 134 -9.79 9.85 7.87
C LEU A 134 -8.91 10.34 6.70
N THR A 135 -9.51 10.91 5.68
CA THR A 135 -8.78 11.47 4.53
C THR A 135 -7.89 12.64 4.96
N ALA A 136 -8.36 13.49 5.87
CA ALA A 136 -7.57 14.61 6.39
C ALA A 136 -6.45 14.13 7.35
N PHE A 137 -6.68 13.04 8.09
CA PHE A 137 -5.72 12.48 9.05
C PHE A 137 -4.61 11.69 8.35
N THR A 138 -4.98 10.90 7.37
CA THR A 138 -4.05 10.19 6.49
C THR A 138 -4.00 11.02 5.22
N PRO A 139 -3.03 11.94 5.05
CA PRO A 139 -2.84 12.59 3.76
C PRO A 139 -2.81 11.46 2.73
N GLU A 140 -3.52 11.64 1.62
CA GLU A 140 -3.55 10.65 0.53
C GLU A 140 -2.14 10.10 0.41
N GLU A 141 -1.97 8.78 0.62
CA GLU A 141 -0.74 8.14 0.15
C GLU A 141 -0.61 8.68 -1.26
N ASP A 142 0.49 9.36 -1.55
CA ASP A 142 0.79 9.88 -2.87
C ASP A 142 0.88 8.66 -3.81
N VAL A 143 -0.31 8.09 -4.12
CA VAL A 143 -0.46 6.87 -4.93
C VAL A 143 -0.17 7.26 -6.34
N ARG A 144 1.10 7.27 -6.66
CA ARG A 144 1.56 7.53 -8.01
C ARG A 144 1.42 6.27 -8.85
N PRO A 145 0.85 6.39 -10.04
CA PRO A 145 0.76 5.25 -10.95
C PRO A 145 2.18 4.72 -11.24
N LEU A 146 2.32 3.40 -11.26
CA LEU A 146 3.60 2.74 -11.53
C LEU A 146 4.21 3.23 -12.86
N LEU A 147 3.39 3.40 -13.89
CA LEU A 147 3.75 4.03 -15.16
C LEU A 147 3.03 5.38 -15.27
N ALA A 148 3.80 6.46 -15.36
CA ALA A 148 3.31 7.83 -15.51
C ALA A 148 3.97 8.50 -16.70
N LEU A 149 3.29 9.47 -17.32
CA LEU A 149 3.81 10.16 -18.51
C LEU A 149 5.14 10.87 -18.25
N GLU A 150 5.36 11.37 -17.04
CA GLU A 150 6.60 12.01 -16.62
C GLU A 150 7.82 11.08 -16.60
N ASN A 151 7.60 9.77 -16.72
CA ASN A 151 8.65 8.74 -16.76
C ASN A 151 8.78 8.10 -18.15
N ILE A 152 8.19 8.71 -19.19
CA ILE A 152 8.27 8.24 -20.59
C ILE A 152 9.05 9.27 -21.41
N PHE A 153 10.15 8.84 -21.98
CA PHE A 153 11.07 9.67 -22.76
C PHE A 153 11.20 9.10 -24.16
N VAL A 154 11.07 9.94 -25.17
CA VAL A 154 11.25 9.56 -26.57
C VAL A 154 12.41 10.34 -27.17
N ASP A 155 13.02 9.76 -28.22
CA ASP A 155 14.10 10.36 -29.00
C ASP A 155 15.30 10.82 -28.15
N GLN A 156 15.66 10.01 -27.12
CA GLN A 156 16.78 10.29 -26.24
C GLN A 156 18.12 9.93 -26.91
N ASP A 157 19.07 10.84 -26.88
CA ASP A 157 20.42 10.64 -27.46
C ASP A 157 21.43 10.38 -26.32
N PHE A 158 21.49 9.12 -25.86
CA PHE A 158 22.48 8.67 -24.89
C PHE A 158 23.67 8.05 -25.62
N SER A 159 24.88 8.28 -25.11
CA SER A 159 26.11 7.75 -25.67
C SER A 159 26.40 6.32 -25.21
N ASN A 160 25.89 5.92 -24.06
CA ASN A 160 26.14 4.62 -23.43
C ASN A 160 25.07 4.29 -22.38
N LYS A 161 25.13 3.07 -21.81
CA LYS A 161 24.19 2.62 -20.79
C LYS A 161 24.29 3.43 -19.48
N GLU A 162 25.49 3.94 -19.15
CA GLU A 162 25.73 4.74 -17.96
C GLU A 162 24.87 6.01 -17.99
N GLN A 163 24.87 6.73 -19.09
CA GLN A 163 24.05 7.93 -19.26
C GLN A 163 22.55 7.62 -19.19
N ALA A 164 22.13 6.50 -19.76
CA ALA A 164 20.73 6.09 -19.72
C ALA A 164 20.26 5.79 -18.29
N ILE A 165 21.01 5.02 -17.52
CA ILE A 165 20.68 4.67 -16.13
C ILE A 165 20.71 5.92 -15.26
N GLN A 166 21.75 6.74 -15.35
CA GLN A 166 21.89 7.96 -14.60
C GLN A 166 20.74 8.95 -14.86
N PHE A 167 20.37 9.13 -16.12
CA PHE A 167 19.26 9.98 -16.50
C PHE A 167 17.94 9.50 -15.90
N LEU A 168 17.65 8.20 -16.00
CA LEU A 168 16.40 7.63 -15.51
C LEU A 168 16.32 7.68 -13.97
N CYS A 169 17.40 7.40 -13.25
CA CYS A 169 17.46 7.54 -11.79
C CYS A 169 17.32 9.00 -11.35
N GLY A 170 18.03 9.93 -12.02
CA GLY A 170 17.93 11.35 -11.76
C GLY A 170 16.52 11.89 -11.97
N ASN A 171 15.81 11.45 -13.03
CA ASN A 171 14.44 11.83 -13.28
C ASN A 171 13.48 11.37 -12.17
N LEU A 172 13.69 10.18 -11.59
CA LEU A 172 12.89 9.72 -10.44
C LEU A 172 13.09 10.61 -9.22
N GLY A 173 14.28 11.17 -9.04
CA GLY A 173 14.55 12.20 -8.02
C GLY A 173 13.78 13.49 -8.29
N VAL A 174 13.82 14.00 -9.53
CA VAL A 174 13.09 15.22 -9.94
C VAL A 174 11.57 15.05 -9.72
N ASN A 175 11.03 13.88 -10.02
CA ASN A 175 9.61 13.58 -9.87
C ASN A 175 9.22 13.16 -8.44
N GLY A 176 10.14 13.25 -7.46
CA GLY A 176 9.87 12.94 -6.06
C GLY A 176 9.53 11.47 -5.79
N ARG A 177 9.98 10.55 -6.66
CA ARG A 177 9.82 9.11 -6.48
C ARG A 177 10.93 8.49 -5.64
N THR A 178 12.03 9.20 -5.51
CA THR A 178 13.13 8.97 -4.57
C THR A 178 13.69 10.30 -4.09
N GLU A 179 14.19 10.34 -2.87
CA GLU A 179 14.97 11.45 -2.33
C GLU A 179 16.49 11.20 -2.48
N HIS A 180 16.86 10.01 -2.89
CA HIS A 180 18.23 9.51 -2.97
C HIS A 180 18.55 8.92 -4.37
N PRO A 181 18.57 9.76 -5.43
CA PRO A 181 18.76 9.27 -6.80
C PRO A 181 20.15 8.65 -7.05
N PHE A 182 21.18 9.06 -6.32
CA PHE A 182 22.53 8.51 -6.46
C PHE A 182 22.66 7.13 -5.84
N GLU A 183 22.13 6.93 -4.63
CA GLU A 183 22.11 5.64 -3.96
C GLU A 183 21.20 4.64 -4.69
N LEU A 184 20.12 5.14 -5.30
CA LEU A 184 19.28 4.33 -6.18
C LEU A 184 20.05 3.89 -7.43
N GLU A 185 20.83 4.78 -8.04
CA GLU A 185 21.68 4.46 -9.20
C GLU A 185 22.70 3.37 -8.84
N GLU A 186 23.34 3.45 -7.65
CA GLU A 186 24.24 2.41 -7.17
C GLU A 186 23.53 1.05 -7.03
N ASP A 187 22.32 1.01 -6.50
CA ASP A 187 21.54 -0.23 -6.39
C ASP A 187 21.16 -0.81 -7.76
N VAL A 188 20.92 0.04 -8.78
CA VAL A 188 20.69 -0.40 -10.17
C VAL A 188 21.97 -0.99 -10.73
N TRP A 189 23.14 -0.36 -10.50
CA TRP A 189 24.44 -0.86 -10.96
C TRP A 189 24.79 -2.19 -10.31
N GLN A 190 24.63 -2.34 -9.01
CA GLN A 190 24.87 -3.61 -8.32
C GLN A 190 24.06 -4.76 -8.96
N ARG A 191 22.83 -4.47 -9.40
CA ARG A 191 22.02 -5.47 -10.09
C ARG A 191 22.50 -5.74 -11.53
N GLU A 192 22.92 -4.71 -12.25
CA GLU A 192 23.43 -4.80 -13.62
C GLU A 192 24.75 -5.57 -13.71
N GLU A 193 25.63 -5.46 -12.70
CA GLU A 193 26.91 -6.15 -12.59
C GLU A 193 26.77 -7.66 -12.39
N ILE A 194 25.67 -8.12 -11.75
CA ILE A 194 25.43 -9.56 -11.56
C ILE A 194 25.18 -10.26 -12.91
N VAL A 195 24.30 -9.70 -13.72
CA VAL A 195 23.96 -10.15 -15.07
C VAL A 195 23.41 -8.95 -15.82
N THR A 196 23.96 -8.66 -17.01
CA THR A 196 23.47 -7.56 -17.84
C THR A 196 21.97 -7.68 -18.12
N THR A 197 21.28 -6.55 -18.07
CA THR A 197 19.83 -6.49 -18.27
C THR A 197 19.39 -6.28 -19.71
N GLY A 198 20.30 -6.35 -20.67
CA GLY A 198 19.99 -6.45 -22.10
C GLY A 198 19.34 -7.80 -22.40
N VAL A 199 18.07 -7.78 -22.84
CA VAL A 199 17.26 -9.01 -23.05
C VAL A 199 17.12 -9.39 -24.53
N GLY A 200 17.81 -8.69 -25.40
CA GLY A 200 17.72 -8.86 -26.87
C GLY A 200 16.55 -8.05 -27.47
N PHE A 201 16.37 -8.18 -28.77
CA PHE A 201 15.35 -7.47 -29.53
C PHE A 201 15.43 -5.94 -29.43
N GLY A 202 16.61 -5.39 -29.17
CA GLY A 202 16.81 -3.96 -28.97
C GLY A 202 16.33 -3.43 -27.62
N VAL A 203 16.11 -4.29 -26.61
CA VAL A 203 15.52 -3.91 -25.31
C VAL A 203 16.47 -4.21 -24.16
N ALA A 204 16.58 -3.26 -23.21
CA ALA A 204 17.16 -3.49 -21.89
C ALA A 204 16.12 -3.23 -20.78
N ILE A 205 16.21 -4.01 -19.70
CA ILE A 205 15.30 -3.90 -18.55
C ILE A 205 16.12 -3.78 -17.26
N PRO A 206 16.83 -2.64 -17.03
CA PRO A 206 17.48 -2.40 -15.74
C PRO A 206 16.44 -2.38 -14.64
N HIS A 207 16.74 -3.01 -13.50
CA HIS A 207 15.78 -3.10 -12.43
C HIS A 207 16.45 -3.29 -11.08
N THR A 208 15.83 -2.72 -10.05
CA THR A 208 16.26 -2.91 -8.66
C THR A 208 15.09 -2.88 -7.70
N LYS A 209 15.31 -3.48 -6.53
CA LYS A 209 14.46 -3.32 -5.35
C LYS A 209 15.30 -2.59 -4.30
N SER A 210 14.90 -1.34 -3.97
CA SER A 210 15.70 -0.43 -3.17
C SER A 210 14.90 0.19 -2.03
N GLN A 211 15.57 0.39 -0.88
CA GLN A 211 15.00 1.15 0.24
C GLN A 211 14.89 2.65 -0.06
N TRP A 212 15.62 3.13 -1.06
CA TRP A 212 15.65 4.52 -1.48
C TRP A 212 14.47 4.92 -2.37
N ILE A 213 13.62 3.95 -2.75
CA ILE A 213 12.41 4.19 -3.53
C ILE A 213 11.24 4.48 -2.59
N ARG A 214 10.67 5.67 -2.76
CA ARG A 214 9.45 6.13 -2.11
C ARG A 214 8.20 5.63 -2.86
N HIS A 215 8.23 5.70 -4.20
CA HIS A 215 7.16 5.24 -5.09
C HIS A 215 7.72 4.38 -6.20
N SER A 216 7.33 3.12 -6.24
CA SER A 216 7.71 2.19 -7.31
C SER A 216 7.34 2.75 -8.67
N SER A 217 8.19 2.50 -9.67
CA SER A 217 8.06 3.15 -10.97
C SER A 217 8.53 2.27 -12.12
N ILE A 218 7.89 2.48 -13.27
CA ILE A 218 8.38 2.08 -14.57
C ILE A 218 8.79 3.35 -15.32
N SER A 219 10.06 3.42 -15.72
CA SER A 219 10.57 4.49 -16.57
C SER A 219 10.92 3.92 -17.94
N ILE A 220 10.49 4.57 -19.01
CA ILE A 220 10.70 4.12 -20.39
C ILE A 220 11.50 5.18 -21.14
N ALA A 221 12.61 4.78 -21.77
CA ALA A 221 13.36 5.63 -22.68
C ALA A 221 13.49 4.94 -24.05
N ARG A 222 12.93 5.54 -25.08
CA ARG A 222 13.19 5.18 -26.47
C ARG A 222 14.32 6.06 -26.99
N LEU A 223 15.37 5.41 -27.53
CA LEU A 223 16.58 6.09 -27.95
C LEU A 223 16.49 6.52 -29.41
N ALA A 224 17.08 7.68 -29.72
CA ALA A 224 17.19 8.18 -31.09
C ALA A 224 18.14 7.31 -31.94
N LYS A 225 19.14 6.69 -31.31
CA LYS A 225 20.11 5.75 -31.90
C LYS A 225 20.33 4.59 -30.93
N PRO A 226 20.48 3.36 -31.44
CA PRO A 226 20.87 2.23 -30.61
C PRO A 226 22.23 2.47 -29.91
N ILE A 227 22.36 1.96 -28.69
CA ILE A 227 23.58 2.03 -27.89
C ILE A 227 24.05 0.64 -27.49
N ASP A 228 25.38 0.47 -27.32
CA ASP A 228 25.94 -0.74 -26.77
C ASP A 228 25.59 -0.87 -25.28
N TRP A 229 24.78 -1.91 -24.93
CA TRP A 229 24.43 -2.22 -23.56
C TRP A 229 25.41 -3.16 -22.87
N GLN A 230 26.51 -3.48 -23.57
CA GLN A 230 27.51 -4.49 -23.13
C GLN A 230 26.85 -5.85 -22.87
N SER A 231 25.91 -6.21 -23.73
CA SER A 231 25.18 -7.48 -23.69
C SER A 231 25.48 -8.29 -24.97
N GLU A 232 25.62 -9.60 -24.82
CA GLU A 232 25.75 -10.53 -25.97
C GLU A 232 24.51 -10.51 -26.88
N MET A 233 23.42 -9.91 -26.42
CA MET A 233 22.12 -9.84 -27.12
C MET A 233 22.03 -8.68 -28.13
N GLY A 234 23.10 -7.88 -28.32
CA GLY A 234 23.18 -6.78 -29.24
C GLY A 234 22.85 -5.40 -28.66
N GLU A 235 22.77 -4.41 -29.57
CA GLU A 235 22.48 -3.02 -29.22
C GLU A 235 21.05 -2.81 -28.70
N VAL A 236 20.83 -1.73 -27.93
CA VAL A 236 19.55 -1.39 -27.28
C VAL A 236 19.03 -0.06 -27.82
N GLU A 237 17.75 -0.05 -28.21
CA GLU A 237 17.00 1.13 -28.66
C GLU A 237 15.85 1.50 -27.71
N LEU A 238 15.49 0.58 -26.77
CA LEU A 238 14.42 0.78 -25.80
C LEU A 238 14.90 0.35 -24.40
N VAL A 239 14.90 1.26 -23.47
CA VAL A 239 15.23 1.00 -22.05
C VAL A 239 13.96 1.08 -21.23
N ILE A 240 13.65 0.04 -20.46
CA ILE A 240 12.51 -0.01 -19.53
C ILE A 240 13.05 -0.27 -18.14
N MET A 241 13.25 0.78 -17.37
CA MET A 241 13.76 0.67 -16.00
C MET A 241 12.62 0.45 -15.01
N LEU A 242 12.78 -0.55 -14.13
CA LEU A 242 11.84 -0.84 -13.05
C LEU A 242 12.51 -0.64 -11.71
N THR A 243 11.94 0.25 -10.90
CA THR A 243 12.41 0.53 -9.55
C THR A 243 11.29 0.24 -8.56
N LEU A 244 11.56 -0.62 -7.58
CA LEU A 244 10.58 -1.10 -6.61
C LEU A 244 11.00 -0.73 -5.20
N GLY A 245 10.04 -0.28 -4.38
CA GLY A 245 10.24 -0.03 -2.96
C GLY A 245 10.51 -1.33 -2.19
N ALA A 246 11.44 -1.29 -1.23
CA ALA A 246 11.84 -2.46 -0.44
C ALA A 246 10.67 -3.10 0.33
N ASN A 247 9.68 -2.31 0.72
CA ASN A 247 8.52 -2.74 1.52
C ASN A 247 7.30 -3.14 0.68
N GLU A 248 7.36 -3.01 -0.64
CA GLU A 248 6.26 -3.37 -1.52
C GLU A 248 6.23 -4.88 -1.79
N GLY A 249 5.04 -5.47 -1.66
CA GLY A 249 4.84 -6.93 -1.71
C GLY A 249 4.90 -7.53 -3.12
N MET A 250 4.74 -8.86 -3.19
CA MET A 250 4.94 -9.73 -4.38
C MET A 250 4.10 -9.39 -5.64
N ASN A 251 3.17 -8.45 -5.60
CA ASN A 251 2.37 -8.09 -6.78
C ASN A 251 3.21 -7.54 -7.96
N HIS A 252 4.38 -6.96 -7.67
CA HIS A 252 5.24 -6.38 -8.70
C HIS A 252 6.01 -7.43 -9.51
N VAL A 253 6.30 -8.60 -8.96
CA VAL A 253 6.90 -9.73 -9.71
C VAL A 253 5.96 -10.18 -10.86
N LYS A 254 4.64 -10.08 -10.66
CA LYS A 254 3.66 -10.35 -11.72
C LYS A 254 3.73 -9.31 -12.84
N VAL A 255 3.95 -8.04 -12.52
CA VAL A 255 4.13 -6.95 -13.52
C VAL A 255 5.35 -7.21 -14.37
N PHE A 256 6.49 -7.59 -13.76
CA PHE A 256 7.69 -8.01 -14.47
C PHE A 256 7.43 -9.15 -15.46
N SER A 257 6.81 -10.22 -14.96
CA SER A 257 6.53 -11.39 -15.79
C SER A 257 5.59 -11.08 -16.96
N GLN A 258 4.61 -10.21 -16.74
CA GLN A 258 3.69 -9.78 -17.78
C GLN A 258 4.35 -8.87 -18.81
N LEU A 259 5.18 -7.93 -18.36
CA LEU A 259 5.93 -7.04 -19.24
C LEU A 259 6.91 -7.82 -20.11
N ALA A 260 7.71 -8.72 -19.52
CA ALA A 260 8.65 -9.56 -20.23
C ALA A 260 7.95 -10.40 -21.32
N ARG A 261 6.79 -11.02 -20.99
CA ARG A 261 5.99 -11.77 -21.97
C ARG A 261 5.50 -10.90 -23.12
N LYS A 262 5.09 -9.67 -22.86
CA LYS A 262 4.62 -8.72 -23.88
C LYS A 262 5.76 -8.25 -24.77
N LEU A 263 6.94 -8.03 -24.21
CA LEU A 263 8.13 -7.60 -24.95
C LEU A 263 8.67 -8.64 -25.93
N VAL A 264 8.36 -9.92 -25.76
CA VAL A 264 8.63 -10.97 -26.77
C VAL A 264 7.80 -10.75 -28.03
N ASN A 265 6.63 -10.11 -27.94
CA ASN A 265 5.75 -9.85 -29.09
C ASN A 265 6.23 -8.65 -29.90
N LYS A 266 6.56 -8.88 -31.20
CA LYS A 266 7.05 -7.83 -32.10
C LYS A 266 6.08 -6.66 -32.26
N ASN A 267 4.79 -6.95 -32.40
CA ASN A 267 3.77 -5.90 -32.60
C ASN A 267 3.66 -5.00 -31.36
N PHE A 268 3.80 -5.57 -30.17
CA PHE A 268 3.80 -4.81 -28.92
C PHE A 268 5.01 -3.87 -28.84
N ARG A 269 6.22 -4.35 -29.19
CA ARG A 269 7.43 -3.49 -29.22
C ARG A 269 7.32 -2.35 -30.23
N GLN A 270 6.66 -2.57 -31.36
CA GLN A 270 6.44 -1.54 -32.38
C GLN A 270 5.38 -0.49 -31.97
N SER A 271 4.57 -0.78 -30.97
CA SER A 271 3.55 0.14 -30.43
C SER A 271 4.04 0.96 -29.23
N LEU A 272 5.22 0.65 -28.69
CA LEU A 272 5.93 1.42 -27.66
C LEU A 272 6.81 2.50 -28.29
#